data_c66a15e8b02967458f3649d745f10cf6
#
_entry.id   c66a15e8b02967458f3649d745f10cf6
#
_cell.length_a   1.000
_cell.length_b   1.000
_cell.length_c   1.000
_cell.angle_alpha   90.00
_cell.angle_beta   90.00
_cell.angle_gamma   90.00
#
_symmetry.space_group_name_H-M   'P 1'
#
loop_
_entity.id
_entity.type
_entity.pdbx_description
1 polymer ?
#
loop_
_entity_poly.entity_id
_entity_poly.type
_entity_poly.pdbx_seq_one_letter_code
_entity_poly.pdbx_strand_id
1 'polypeptide(L)'
;MHYTIPTLPLKENIETKAVLKQTIVANRKLAELKGVVKIVPNPSILIRTLSLQEAKDSSAIESIITTHDELYKAEIGAASLSSPAAKEVSTYADALMRVVETVNRRGIISANDIIDIYRSIKHNDAGYTTSPGKALINERTKETVYIPPQTIDEIKEHMANLELFINDDTLSDLDPLVKMAIIHHQFESIHPFGDGNGRAGRVLNILYLVAKNLLDLPILYLSRYIIQNKKEYYELLQA
;
A
#
# COMPACT_ATOMS: atom_id res chain seq x y z
N MET A 1 25.18 -9.31 1.86
CA MET A 1 25.15 -8.31 2.94
C MET A 1 23.85 -8.48 3.69
N HIS A 2 23.88 -8.51 5.04
CA HIS A 2 22.65 -8.41 5.82
C HIS A 2 22.15 -6.96 5.73
N TYR A 3 21.04 -6.71 5.05
CA TYR A 3 20.36 -5.43 5.12
C TYR A 3 19.75 -5.29 6.52
N THR A 4 20.04 -4.18 7.18
CA THR A 4 19.44 -3.85 8.47
C THR A 4 18.42 -2.74 8.24
N ILE A 5 17.18 -2.95 8.66
CA ILE A 5 16.12 -1.94 8.54
C ILE A 5 16.53 -0.70 9.36
N PRO A 6 16.65 0.47 8.73
CA PRO A 6 17.01 1.68 9.46
C PRO A 6 15.85 2.15 10.34
N THR A 7 16.18 2.82 11.46
CA THR A 7 15.19 3.56 12.24
C THR A 7 14.88 4.87 11.51
N LEU A 8 13.57 5.17 11.36
CA LEU A 8 13.12 6.43 10.77
C LEU A 8 13.06 7.56 11.83
N PRO A 9 13.35 8.81 11.42
CA PRO A 9 13.69 9.27 10.08
C PRO A 9 15.11 8.86 9.65
N LEU A 10 15.30 8.73 8.34
CA LEU A 10 16.63 8.48 7.77
C LEU A 10 17.57 9.65 8.06
N LYS A 11 18.86 9.34 8.24
CA LYS A 11 19.91 10.37 8.49
C LYS A 11 20.43 10.98 7.20
N GLU A 12 20.29 10.28 6.10
CA GLU A 12 20.76 10.66 4.78
C GLU A 12 19.85 11.70 4.16
N ASN A 13 20.41 12.62 3.39
CA ASN A 13 19.63 13.55 2.60
C ASN A 13 19.08 12.86 1.35
N ILE A 14 17.81 12.51 1.40
CA ILE A 14 17.09 11.82 0.32
C ILE A 14 16.60 12.82 -0.75
N GLU A 15 16.33 14.08 -0.40
CA GLU A 15 15.83 15.09 -1.32
C GLU A 15 16.93 15.69 -2.19
N THR A 16 17.53 14.84 -3.01
CA THR A 16 18.47 15.29 -4.04
C THR A 16 17.76 16.17 -5.06
N LYS A 17 18.53 16.98 -5.80
CA LYS A 17 17.98 17.82 -6.90
C LYS A 17 17.16 17.01 -7.92
N ALA A 18 17.52 15.75 -8.17
CA ALA A 18 16.78 14.87 -9.06
C ALA A 18 15.44 14.47 -8.47
N VAL A 19 15.42 14.06 -7.21
CA VAL A 19 14.19 13.71 -6.46
C VAL A 19 13.27 14.92 -6.41
N LEU A 20 13.73 16.09 -6.00
CA LEU A 20 12.91 17.30 -5.89
C LEU A 20 12.28 17.70 -7.24
N LYS A 21 13.00 17.57 -8.35
CA LYS A 21 12.43 17.84 -9.68
C LYS A 21 11.25 16.91 -10.01
N GLN A 22 11.37 15.62 -9.70
CA GLN A 22 10.28 14.65 -9.92
C GLN A 22 9.13 14.90 -8.96
N THR A 23 9.41 15.21 -7.72
CA THR A 23 8.42 15.55 -6.69
C THR A 23 7.55 16.75 -7.11
N ILE A 24 8.16 17.81 -7.67
CA ILE A 24 7.41 18.97 -8.21
C ILE A 24 6.43 18.52 -9.32
N VAL A 25 6.86 17.65 -10.23
CA VAL A 25 6.00 17.16 -11.32
C VAL A 25 4.86 16.29 -10.74
N ALA A 26 5.18 15.41 -9.79
CA ALA A 26 4.21 14.53 -9.16
C ALA A 26 3.16 15.31 -8.36
N ASN A 27 3.59 16.27 -7.52
CA ASN A 27 2.69 17.15 -6.76
C ASN A 27 1.74 17.91 -7.67
N ARG A 28 2.24 18.48 -8.78
CA ARG A 28 1.39 19.17 -9.77
C ARG A 28 0.32 18.24 -10.33
N LYS A 29 0.69 17.01 -10.73
CA LYS A 29 -0.26 16.04 -11.28
C LYS A 29 -1.28 15.56 -10.25
N LEU A 30 -0.85 15.40 -9.02
CA LEU A 30 -1.73 15.03 -7.92
C LEU A 30 -2.75 16.15 -7.60
N ALA A 31 -2.30 17.41 -7.61
CA ALA A 31 -3.16 18.56 -7.44
C ALA A 31 -4.16 18.74 -8.59
N GLU A 32 -3.75 18.50 -9.84
CA GLU A 32 -4.64 18.45 -11.01
C GLU A 32 -5.73 17.38 -10.82
N LEU A 33 -5.34 16.17 -10.43
CA LEU A 33 -6.28 15.07 -10.14
C LEU A 33 -7.28 15.45 -9.04
N LYS A 34 -6.78 15.97 -7.91
CA LYS A 34 -7.62 16.42 -6.79
C LYS A 34 -8.63 17.50 -7.22
N GLY A 35 -8.21 18.42 -8.09
CA GLY A 35 -9.07 19.48 -8.63
C GLY A 35 -10.16 18.94 -9.55
N VAL A 36 -9.82 18.02 -10.47
CA VAL A 36 -10.76 17.44 -11.44
C VAL A 36 -11.87 16.65 -10.75
N VAL A 37 -11.56 15.93 -9.68
CA VAL A 37 -12.56 15.11 -8.96
C VAL A 37 -13.69 15.96 -8.38
N LYS A 38 -13.41 17.19 -7.98
CA LYS A 38 -14.42 18.11 -7.41
C LYS A 38 -15.53 18.51 -8.38
N ILE A 39 -15.29 18.40 -9.69
CA ILE A 39 -16.26 18.72 -10.74
C ILE A 39 -17.01 17.50 -11.28
N VAL A 40 -16.69 16.28 -10.78
CA VAL A 40 -17.41 15.06 -11.18
C VAL A 40 -18.78 15.04 -10.52
N PRO A 41 -19.88 14.95 -11.29
CA PRO A 41 -21.24 15.05 -10.72
C PRO A 41 -21.59 13.93 -9.74
N ASN A 42 -21.03 12.72 -9.94
CA ASN A 42 -21.25 11.58 -9.06
C ASN A 42 -19.91 10.88 -8.79
N PRO A 43 -19.17 11.33 -7.76
CA PRO A 43 -17.86 10.77 -7.45
C PRO A 43 -17.94 9.31 -6.93
N SER A 44 -19.07 8.86 -6.39
CA SER A 44 -19.19 7.52 -5.81
C SER A 44 -19.00 6.40 -6.84
N ILE A 45 -19.48 6.57 -8.07
CA ILE A 45 -19.26 5.61 -9.17
C ILE A 45 -17.78 5.55 -9.52
N LEU A 46 -17.14 6.71 -9.64
CA LEU A 46 -15.70 6.80 -9.94
C LEU A 46 -14.87 6.13 -8.84
N ILE A 47 -15.17 6.45 -7.57
CA ILE A 47 -14.47 5.88 -6.41
C ILE A 47 -14.56 4.36 -6.44
N ARG A 48 -15.78 3.81 -6.56
CA ARG A 48 -15.97 2.36 -6.57
C ARG A 48 -15.26 1.68 -7.73
N THR A 49 -15.37 2.24 -8.93
CA THR A 49 -14.72 1.68 -10.13
C THR A 49 -13.20 1.69 -9.98
N LEU A 50 -12.61 2.80 -9.52
CA LEU A 50 -11.15 2.91 -9.35
C LEU A 50 -10.65 2.04 -8.19
N SER A 51 -11.39 1.92 -7.09
CA SER A 51 -11.04 1.03 -5.99
C SER A 51 -11.04 -0.44 -6.43
N LEU A 52 -12.00 -0.87 -7.25
CA LEU A 52 -12.01 -2.22 -7.81
C LEU A 52 -10.85 -2.46 -8.78
N GLN A 53 -10.52 -1.48 -9.62
CA GLN A 53 -9.39 -1.59 -10.53
C GLN A 53 -8.06 -1.61 -9.78
N GLU A 54 -7.90 -0.76 -8.76
CA GLU A 54 -6.74 -0.77 -7.87
C GLU A 54 -6.59 -2.15 -7.21
N ALA A 55 -7.67 -2.67 -6.60
CA ALA A 55 -7.66 -3.96 -5.94
C ALA A 55 -7.31 -5.10 -6.90
N LYS A 56 -7.86 -5.08 -8.12
CA LYS A 56 -7.60 -6.07 -9.17
C LYS A 56 -6.13 -6.08 -9.57
N ASP A 57 -5.58 -4.93 -9.95
CA ASP A 57 -4.19 -4.86 -10.43
C ASP A 57 -3.20 -5.03 -9.27
N SER A 58 -3.51 -4.54 -8.07
CA SER A 58 -2.75 -4.81 -6.85
C SER A 58 -2.65 -6.30 -6.54
N SER A 59 -3.75 -7.04 -6.70
CA SER A 59 -3.76 -8.50 -6.53
C SER A 59 -3.02 -9.22 -7.67
N ALA A 60 -3.12 -8.72 -8.91
CA ALA A 60 -2.41 -9.28 -10.05
C ALA A 60 -0.87 -9.10 -9.96
N ILE A 61 -0.38 -8.06 -9.28
CA ILE A 61 1.05 -7.92 -8.95
C ILE A 61 1.52 -9.14 -8.15
N GLU A 62 0.70 -9.66 -7.24
CA GLU A 62 0.95 -10.84 -6.41
C GLU A 62 0.48 -12.15 -7.07
N SER A 63 0.27 -12.14 -8.40
CA SER A 63 -0.17 -13.31 -9.18
C SER A 63 -1.59 -13.84 -8.85
N ILE A 64 -2.41 -13.05 -8.18
CA ILE A 64 -3.83 -13.33 -7.96
C ILE A 64 -4.62 -12.70 -9.09
N ILE A 65 -5.04 -13.51 -10.07
CA ILE A 65 -5.63 -13.04 -11.31
C ILE A 65 -7.15 -13.23 -11.29
N THR A 66 -7.89 -12.18 -11.63
CA THR A 66 -9.33 -12.20 -11.85
C THR A 66 -9.71 -11.35 -13.07
N THR A 67 -10.90 -11.61 -13.62
CA THR A 67 -11.43 -10.87 -14.76
C THR A 67 -12.45 -9.82 -14.32
N HIS A 68 -12.73 -8.85 -15.19
CA HIS A 68 -13.79 -7.87 -14.93
C HIS A 68 -15.16 -8.54 -14.80
N ASP A 69 -15.45 -9.56 -15.62
CA ASP A 69 -16.71 -10.30 -15.56
C ASP A 69 -16.91 -11.00 -14.21
N GLU A 70 -15.86 -11.61 -13.66
CA GLU A 70 -15.91 -12.23 -12.33
C GLU A 70 -16.12 -11.20 -11.22
N LEU A 71 -15.48 -10.02 -11.32
CA LEU A 71 -15.68 -8.93 -10.37
C LEU A 71 -17.12 -8.40 -10.44
N TYR A 72 -17.68 -8.18 -11.63
CA TYR A 72 -19.07 -7.76 -11.78
C TYR A 72 -20.05 -8.79 -11.21
N LYS A 73 -19.82 -10.08 -11.42
CA LYS A 73 -20.63 -11.14 -10.82
C LYS A 73 -20.58 -11.13 -9.30
N ALA A 74 -19.38 -10.86 -8.71
CA ALA A 74 -19.23 -10.72 -7.27
C ALA A 74 -20.02 -9.49 -6.73
N GLU A 75 -19.98 -8.36 -7.46
CA GLU A 75 -20.66 -7.12 -7.10
C GLU A 75 -22.20 -7.22 -7.08
N ILE A 76 -22.78 -7.90 -8.08
CA ILE A 76 -24.25 -8.05 -8.19
C ILE A 76 -24.84 -9.15 -7.28
N GLY A 77 -24.03 -9.68 -6.34
CA GLY A 77 -24.48 -10.70 -5.39
C GLY A 77 -24.58 -12.12 -5.97
N ALA A 78 -24.12 -12.35 -7.22
CA ALA A 78 -23.97 -13.69 -7.80
C ALA A 78 -22.77 -14.43 -7.19
N ALA A 79 -22.61 -14.35 -5.86
CA ALA A 79 -21.43 -14.84 -5.12
C ALA A 79 -21.19 -16.35 -5.30
N SER A 80 -22.20 -17.14 -5.65
CA SER A 80 -22.07 -18.57 -5.97
C SER A 80 -21.33 -18.84 -7.29
N LEU A 81 -21.23 -17.82 -8.16
CA LEU A 81 -20.59 -17.91 -9.48
C LEU A 81 -19.23 -17.19 -9.52
N SER A 82 -18.80 -16.56 -8.42
CA SER A 82 -17.53 -15.82 -8.38
C SER A 82 -16.39 -16.68 -7.86
N SER A 83 -15.21 -16.53 -8.48
CA SER A 83 -13.98 -17.20 -8.03
C SER A 83 -13.52 -16.69 -6.66
N PRO A 84 -12.73 -17.47 -5.89
CA PRO A 84 -12.09 -16.99 -4.65
C PRO A 84 -11.29 -15.72 -4.86
N ALA A 85 -10.57 -15.59 -5.99
CA ALA A 85 -9.81 -14.40 -6.35
C ALA A 85 -10.72 -13.18 -6.54
N ALA A 86 -11.88 -13.33 -7.20
CA ALA A 86 -12.83 -12.23 -7.37
C ALA A 86 -13.43 -11.75 -6.04
N LYS A 87 -13.71 -12.68 -5.12
CA LYS A 87 -14.17 -12.34 -3.77
C LYS A 87 -13.11 -11.57 -3.00
N GLU A 88 -11.85 -12.03 -3.03
CA GLU A 88 -10.73 -11.36 -2.37
C GLU A 88 -10.54 -9.94 -2.90
N VAL A 89 -10.60 -9.74 -4.22
CA VAL A 89 -10.49 -8.41 -4.84
C VAL A 89 -11.66 -7.49 -4.47
N SER A 90 -12.90 -8.00 -4.46
CA SER A 90 -14.07 -7.19 -4.06
C SER A 90 -13.96 -6.76 -2.59
N THR A 91 -13.60 -7.68 -1.70
CA THR A 91 -13.41 -7.35 -0.28
C THR A 91 -12.24 -6.38 -0.04
N TYR A 92 -11.17 -6.49 -0.83
CA TYR A 92 -10.08 -5.52 -0.79
C TYR A 92 -10.57 -4.10 -1.13
N ALA A 93 -11.38 -3.94 -2.18
CA ALA A 93 -11.95 -2.64 -2.53
C ALA A 93 -12.85 -2.08 -1.41
N ASP A 94 -13.68 -2.93 -0.79
CA ASP A 94 -14.53 -2.54 0.34
C ASP A 94 -13.71 -2.17 1.58
N ALA A 95 -12.63 -2.90 1.85
CA ALA A 95 -11.70 -2.61 2.95
C ALA A 95 -11.03 -1.24 2.75
N LEU A 96 -10.53 -0.99 1.56
CA LEU A 96 -9.92 0.30 1.19
C LEU A 96 -10.86 1.46 1.50
N MET A 97 -12.12 1.36 1.08
CA MET A 97 -13.12 2.41 1.29
C MET A 97 -13.39 2.67 2.78
N ARG A 98 -13.60 1.60 3.57
CA ARG A 98 -13.86 1.73 5.02
C ARG A 98 -12.70 2.36 5.78
N VAL A 99 -11.47 1.93 5.49
CA VAL A 99 -10.31 2.44 6.22
C VAL A 99 -9.99 3.88 5.80
N VAL A 100 -10.14 4.22 4.52
CA VAL A 100 -10.02 5.60 4.05
C VAL A 100 -10.99 6.54 4.79
N GLU A 101 -12.26 6.14 4.95
CA GLU A 101 -13.24 6.94 5.69
C GLU A 101 -12.82 7.12 7.16
N THR A 102 -12.31 6.07 7.79
CA THR A 102 -11.83 6.11 9.18
C THR A 102 -10.61 7.03 9.33
N VAL A 103 -9.62 6.88 8.47
CA VAL A 103 -8.39 7.70 8.46
C VAL A 103 -8.72 9.16 8.17
N ASN A 104 -9.61 9.43 7.21
CA ASN A 104 -10.02 10.79 6.87
C ASN A 104 -10.66 11.52 8.07
N ARG A 105 -11.44 10.81 8.88
CA ARG A 105 -12.05 11.38 10.11
C ARG A 105 -11.03 11.62 11.22
N ARG A 106 -10.04 10.75 11.37
CA ARG A 106 -9.07 10.82 12.47
C ARG A 106 -7.82 11.62 12.14
N GLY A 107 -7.47 11.73 10.87
CA GLY A 107 -6.25 12.37 10.41
C GLY A 107 -4.95 11.62 10.74
N ILE A 108 -5.05 10.40 11.28
CA ILE A 108 -3.91 9.56 11.67
C ILE A 108 -4.07 8.14 11.14
N ILE A 109 -2.95 7.46 10.91
CA ILE A 109 -2.87 6.05 10.49
C ILE A 109 -2.19 5.28 11.59
N SER A 110 -2.89 4.31 12.20
CA SER A 110 -2.32 3.45 13.24
C SER A 110 -1.90 2.09 12.68
N ALA A 111 -1.04 1.39 13.41
CA ALA A 111 -0.69 0.00 13.11
C ALA A 111 -1.94 -0.91 13.07
N ASN A 112 -2.95 -0.63 13.89
CA ASN A 112 -4.21 -1.36 13.86
C ASN A 112 -4.99 -1.14 12.55
N ASP A 113 -4.96 0.04 11.96
CA ASP A 113 -5.58 0.28 10.64
C ASP A 113 -4.93 -0.60 9.56
N ILE A 114 -3.61 -0.76 9.62
CA ILE A 114 -2.86 -1.61 8.69
C ILE A 114 -3.20 -3.09 8.91
N ILE A 115 -3.35 -3.53 10.17
CA ILE A 115 -3.79 -4.89 10.50
C ILE A 115 -5.23 -5.13 10.03
N ASP A 116 -6.13 -4.16 10.17
CA ASP A 116 -7.52 -4.28 9.74
C ASP A 116 -7.64 -4.34 8.20
N ILE A 117 -6.79 -3.61 7.47
CA ILE A 117 -6.65 -3.76 6.02
C ILE A 117 -6.23 -5.19 5.69
N TYR A 118 -5.17 -5.68 6.31
CA TYR A 118 -4.64 -7.03 6.09
C TYR A 118 -5.72 -8.11 6.36
N ARG A 119 -6.39 -8.03 7.50
CA ARG A 119 -7.49 -8.95 7.87
C ARG A 119 -8.61 -8.96 6.84
N SER A 120 -8.98 -7.78 6.38
CA SER A 120 -10.02 -7.62 5.36
C SER A 120 -9.60 -8.23 4.01
N ILE A 121 -8.34 -8.05 3.59
CA ILE A 121 -7.81 -8.65 2.37
C ILE A 121 -7.76 -10.17 2.47
N LYS A 122 -7.35 -10.70 3.61
CA LYS A 122 -7.11 -12.14 3.79
C LYS A 122 -8.30 -12.92 4.35
N HIS A 123 -9.39 -12.24 4.74
CA HIS A 123 -10.56 -12.85 5.37
C HIS A 123 -10.20 -13.69 6.60
N ASN A 124 -9.30 -13.21 7.44
CA ASN A 124 -8.91 -13.87 8.67
C ASN A 124 -8.65 -12.86 9.80
N ASP A 125 -8.54 -13.35 11.02
CA ASP A 125 -8.28 -12.53 12.21
C ASP A 125 -6.78 -12.48 12.60
N ALA A 126 -5.89 -12.90 11.71
CA ALA A 126 -4.46 -12.91 11.98
C ALA A 126 -3.91 -11.48 12.12
N GLY A 127 -2.80 -11.36 12.82
CA GLY A 127 -2.03 -10.13 12.95
C GLY A 127 -0.63 -10.30 12.37
N TYR A 128 0.35 -9.69 13.01
CA TYR A 128 1.74 -9.85 12.61
C TYR A 128 2.16 -11.32 12.64
N THR A 129 3.03 -11.68 11.71
CA THR A 129 3.53 -13.05 11.64
C THR A 129 4.37 -13.42 12.84
N THR A 130 4.19 -14.64 13.32
CA THR A 130 4.99 -15.22 14.42
C THR A 130 5.91 -16.33 13.93
N SER A 131 5.90 -16.61 12.63
CA SER A 131 6.66 -17.72 12.06
C SER A 131 8.09 -17.28 11.75
N PRO A 132 9.11 -17.83 12.43
CA PRO A 132 10.51 -17.57 12.11
C PRO A 132 10.90 -18.23 10.77
N GLY A 133 12.06 -17.83 10.25
CA GLY A 133 12.65 -18.46 9.06
C GLY A 133 12.10 -17.95 7.72
N LYS A 134 11.39 -16.83 7.71
CA LYS A 134 10.96 -16.20 6.46
C LYS A 134 12.13 -15.58 5.72
N ALA A 135 12.17 -15.81 4.43
CA ALA A 135 13.07 -15.14 3.51
C ALA A 135 12.30 -14.81 2.23
N LEU A 136 12.56 -13.66 1.67
CA LEU A 136 12.11 -13.34 0.32
C LEU A 136 13.06 -14.00 -0.66
N ILE A 137 12.53 -14.86 -1.50
CA ILE A 137 13.29 -15.70 -2.42
C ILE A 137 12.95 -15.29 -3.84
N ASN A 138 13.94 -15.11 -4.68
CA ASN A 138 13.75 -14.97 -6.11
C ASN A 138 13.22 -16.31 -6.68
N GLU A 139 11.99 -16.32 -7.17
CA GLU A 139 11.34 -17.55 -7.65
C GLU A 139 12.10 -18.23 -8.78
N ARG A 140 12.81 -17.47 -9.62
CA ARG A 140 13.56 -17.98 -10.77
C ARG A 140 14.93 -18.52 -10.38
N THR A 141 15.71 -17.77 -9.55
CA THR A 141 17.08 -18.15 -9.17
C THR A 141 17.14 -18.98 -7.89
N LYS A 142 16.06 -19.00 -7.10
CA LYS A 142 15.97 -19.61 -5.77
C LYS A 142 16.92 -18.99 -4.74
N GLU A 143 17.52 -17.86 -5.06
CA GLU A 143 18.39 -17.15 -4.15
C GLU A 143 17.58 -16.31 -3.15
N THR A 144 18.05 -16.25 -1.91
CA THR A 144 17.50 -15.37 -0.90
C THR A 144 17.83 -13.93 -1.26
N VAL A 145 16.80 -13.14 -1.53
CA VAL A 145 16.91 -11.71 -1.85
C VAL A 145 17.05 -10.90 -0.57
N TYR A 146 16.21 -11.20 0.41
CA TYR A 146 16.11 -10.45 1.65
C TYR A 146 15.56 -11.30 2.79
N ILE A 147 16.04 -11.04 4.02
CA ILE A 147 15.55 -11.68 5.24
C ILE A 147 14.92 -10.59 6.12
N PRO A 148 13.57 -10.54 6.21
CA PRO A 148 12.88 -9.58 7.07
C PRO A 148 13.07 -9.91 8.56
N PRO A 149 12.61 -9.06 9.49
CA PRO A 149 12.62 -9.33 10.92
C PRO A 149 12.03 -10.72 11.25
N GLN A 150 12.71 -11.45 12.11
CA GLN A 150 12.41 -12.85 12.40
C GLN A 150 11.58 -13.05 13.65
N THR A 151 11.46 -12.02 14.48
CA THR A 151 10.69 -12.08 15.72
C THR A 151 9.53 -11.10 15.71
N ILE A 152 8.47 -11.44 16.44
CA ILE A 152 7.31 -10.56 16.58
C ILE A 152 7.67 -9.24 17.29
N ASP A 153 8.65 -9.27 18.17
CA ASP A 153 9.05 -8.08 18.92
C ASP A 153 9.82 -7.10 18.02
N GLU A 154 10.72 -7.60 17.14
CA GLU A 154 11.38 -6.78 16.11
C GLU A 154 10.35 -6.17 15.15
N ILE A 155 9.36 -6.96 14.71
CA ILE A 155 8.27 -6.48 13.84
C ILE A 155 7.51 -5.34 14.53
N LYS A 156 7.11 -5.53 15.80
CA LYS A 156 6.37 -4.52 16.57
C LYS A 156 7.18 -3.24 16.77
N GLU A 157 8.47 -3.36 17.07
CA GLU A 157 9.37 -2.22 17.23
C GLU A 157 9.47 -1.40 15.93
N HIS A 158 9.73 -2.06 14.81
CA HIS A 158 9.79 -1.39 13.50
C HIS A 158 8.45 -0.79 13.08
N MET A 159 7.33 -1.49 13.33
CA MET A 159 5.99 -0.98 13.03
C MET A 159 5.61 0.21 13.89
N ALA A 160 6.00 0.23 15.18
CA ALA A 160 5.80 1.38 16.06
C ALA A 160 6.63 2.60 15.60
N ASN A 161 7.87 2.40 15.18
CA ASN A 161 8.69 3.46 14.60
C ASN A 161 8.08 3.98 13.28
N LEU A 162 7.59 3.10 12.42
CA LEU A 162 6.92 3.46 11.18
C LEU A 162 5.64 4.27 11.45
N GLU A 163 4.80 3.84 12.41
CA GLU A 163 3.59 4.56 12.81
C GLU A 163 3.90 5.97 13.31
N LEU A 164 4.92 6.10 14.15
CA LEU A 164 5.39 7.39 14.64
C LEU A 164 5.84 8.29 13.48
N PHE A 165 6.67 7.76 12.58
CA PHE A 165 7.16 8.49 11.40
C PHE A 165 6.01 8.92 10.46
N ILE A 166 4.98 8.09 10.25
CA ILE A 166 3.81 8.44 9.44
C ILE A 166 3.08 9.66 10.01
N ASN A 167 2.86 9.69 11.32
CA ASN A 167 1.92 10.61 11.96
C ASN A 167 2.57 11.88 12.51
N ASP A 168 3.85 11.83 12.88
CA ASP A 168 4.56 12.98 13.42
C ASP A 168 5.36 13.72 12.33
N ASP A 169 4.84 14.86 11.91
CA ASP A 169 5.49 15.69 10.88
C ASP A 169 6.66 16.52 11.44
N THR A 170 6.85 16.55 12.77
CA THR A 170 8.01 17.25 13.38
C THR A 170 9.31 16.43 13.25
N LEU A 171 9.20 15.15 12.98
CA LEU A 171 10.37 14.27 12.82
C LEU A 171 11.09 14.43 11.46
N SER A 172 10.42 15.01 10.46
CA SER A 172 10.96 15.10 9.11
C SER A 172 10.27 16.22 8.33
N ASP A 173 11.07 17.05 7.66
CA ASP A 173 10.62 18.12 6.76
C ASP A 173 10.52 17.70 5.29
N LEU A 174 10.65 16.40 5.01
CA LEU A 174 10.54 15.83 3.65
C LEU A 174 9.18 16.12 3.01
N ASP A 175 9.22 16.36 1.68
CA ASP A 175 7.97 16.40 0.90
C ASP A 175 7.13 15.14 1.15
N PRO A 176 5.81 15.25 1.34
CA PRO A 176 4.96 14.11 1.64
C PRO A 176 5.03 12.97 0.62
N LEU A 177 5.30 13.24 -0.67
CA LEU A 177 5.45 12.17 -1.66
C LEU A 177 6.78 11.42 -1.50
N VAL A 178 7.84 12.12 -1.09
CA VAL A 178 9.13 11.49 -0.74
C VAL A 178 8.96 10.65 0.53
N LYS A 179 8.29 11.21 1.54
CA LYS A 179 7.97 10.52 2.79
C LYS A 179 7.12 9.27 2.53
N MET A 180 6.13 9.32 1.63
CA MET A 180 5.33 8.17 1.21
C MET A 180 6.18 7.05 0.61
N ALA A 181 7.15 7.37 -0.24
CA ALA A 181 8.03 6.37 -0.83
C ALA A 181 8.89 5.66 0.24
N ILE A 182 9.41 6.41 1.23
CA ILE A 182 10.15 5.86 2.38
C ILE A 182 9.24 4.97 3.22
N ILE A 183 8.02 5.41 3.52
CA ILE A 183 7.03 4.62 4.27
C ILE A 183 6.75 3.29 3.57
N HIS A 184 6.53 3.33 2.26
CA HIS A 184 6.27 2.13 1.47
C HIS A 184 7.44 1.15 1.50
N HIS A 185 8.66 1.63 1.23
CA HIS A 185 9.88 0.81 1.28
C HIS A 185 10.11 0.21 2.66
N GLN A 186 9.95 1.02 3.72
CA GLN A 186 10.11 0.56 5.10
C GLN A 186 9.09 -0.53 5.45
N PHE A 187 7.83 -0.35 5.08
CA PHE A 187 6.78 -1.34 5.32
C PHE A 187 7.06 -2.66 4.59
N GLU A 188 7.45 -2.58 3.31
CA GLU A 188 7.82 -3.78 2.53
C GLU A 188 9.05 -4.48 3.13
N SER A 189 10.00 -3.72 3.69
CA SER A 189 11.18 -4.26 4.37
C SER A 189 10.83 -4.92 5.70
N ILE A 190 9.94 -4.34 6.50
CA ILE A 190 9.47 -4.96 7.76
C ILE A 190 8.74 -6.27 7.46
N HIS A 191 7.97 -6.31 6.39
CA HIS A 191 7.22 -7.48 5.93
C HIS A 191 6.38 -8.14 7.05
N PRO A 192 5.52 -7.37 7.73
CA PRO A 192 4.97 -7.77 9.03
C PRO A 192 3.98 -8.95 8.98
N PHE A 193 3.46 -9.31 7.80
CA PHE A 193 2.45 -10.35 7.65
C PHE A 193 2.99 -11.60 6.98
N GLY A 194 2.22 -12.69 7.08
CA GLY A 194 2.56 -13.96 6.44
C GLY A 194 2.53 -13.93 4.91
N ASP A 195 1.58 -13.19 4.37
CA ASP A 195 1.29 -12.97 2.95
C ASP A 195 0.46 -11.69 2.85
N GLY A 196 0.38 -11.06 1.67
CA GLY A 196 -0.44 -9.85 1.46
C GLY A 196 0.22 -8.54 1.89
N ASN A 197 1.51 -8.52 2.22
CA ASN A 197 2.25 -7.30 2.55
C ASN A 197 2.20 -6.29 1.40
N GLY A 198 2.50 -6.69 0.18
CA GLY A 198 2.47 -5.81 -0.98
C GLY A 198 1.11 -5.12 -1.18
N ARG A 199 -0.01 -5.84 -1.01
CA ARG A 199 -1.35 -5.24 -1.09
C ARG A 199 -1.61 -4.27 0.05
N ALA A 200 -1.27 -4.63 1.27
CA ALA A 200 -1.40 -3.75 2.44
C ALA A 200 -0.53 -2.49 2.30
N GLY A 201 0.72 -2.63 1.83
CA GLY A 201 1.63 -1.51 1.58
C GLY A 201 1.11 -0.55 0.51
N ARG A 202 0.49 -1.06 -0.56
CA ARG A 202 -0.11 -0.21 -1.59
C ARG A 202 -1.35 0.54 -1.09
N VAL A 203 -2.18 -0.09 -0.24
CA VAL A 203 -3.27 0.63 0.46
C VAL A 203 -2.72 1.70 1.37
N LEU A 204 -1.65 1.41 2.12
CA LEU A 204 -1.01 2.38 3.02
C LEU A 204 -0.60 3.66 2.28
N ASN A 205 -0.11 3.57 1.04
CA ASN A 205 0.20 4.73 0.23
C ASN A 205 -1.04 5.62 -0.01
N ILE A 206 -2.18 5.01 -0.37
CA ILE A 206 -3.43 5.74 -0.59
C ILE A 206 -3.91 6.40 0.70
N LEU A 207 -3.87 5.67 1.81
CA LEU A 207 -4.24 6.20 3.13
C LEU A 207 -3.38 7.39 3.53
N TYR A 208 -2.07 7.29 3.29
CA TYR A 208 -1.14 8.37 3.59
C TYR A 208 -1.45 9.64 2.79
N LEU A 209 -1.74 9.51 1.50
CA LEU A 209 -2.13 10.66 0.67
C LEU A 209 -3.44 11.32 1.16
N VAL A 210 -4.39 10.52 1.63
CA VAL A 210 -5.64 11.03 2.22
C VAL A 210 -5.37 11.69 3.57
N ALA A 211 -4.63 11.04 4.46
CA ALA A 211 -4.29 11.60 5.77
C ALA A 211 -3.53 12.93 5.68
N LYS A 212 -2.69 13.09 4.65
CA LYS A 212 -1.96 14.34 4.37
C LYS A 212 -2.75 15.34 3.51
N ASN A 213 -4.04 15.12 3.30
CA ASN A 213 -4.91 15.98 2.47
C ASN A 213 -4.40 16.20 1.04
N LEU A 214 -3.55 15.32 0.52
CA LEU A 214 -3.11 15.33 -0.88
C LEU A 214 -4.18 14.75 -1.82
N LEU A 215 -5.04 13.88 -1.28
CA LEU A 215 -6.25 13.38 -1.91
C LEU A 215 -7.43 13.55 -0.95
N ASP A 216 -8.60 13.90 -1.49
CA ASP A 216 -9.85 13.93 -0.71
C ASP A 216 -10.55 12.55 -0.73
N LEU A 217 -10.25 11.73 -1.75
CA LEU A 217 -10.89 10.44 -2.05
C LEU A 217 -9.85 9.43 -2.54
N PRO A 218 -10.03 8.11 -2.36
CA PRO A 218 -9.09 7.06 -2.79
C PRO A 218 -9.21 6.79 -4.30
N ILE A 219 -8.94 7.78 -5.11
CA ILE A 219 -9.11 7.76 -6.56
C ILE A 219 -7.80 7.56 -7.33
N LEU A 220 -6.68 7.48 -6.63
CA LEU A 220 -5.38 7.25 -7.24
C LEU A 220 -5.19 5.76 -7.51
N TYR A 221 -4.97 5.40 -8.75
CA TYR A 221 -4.78 4.04 -9.22
C TYR A 221 -3.30 3.76 -9.47
N LEU A 222 -2.55 3.53 -8.37
CA LEU A 222 -1.10 3.29 -8.39
C LEU A 222 -0.73 1.94 -8.98
N SER A 223 -1.50 0.89 -8.68
CA SER A 223 -1.18 -0.48 -9.07
C SER A 223 -1.18 -0.70 -10.58
N ARG A 224 -1.90 0.14 -11.35
CA ARG A 224 -1.82 0.12 -12.81
C ARG A 224 -0.40 0.40 -13.33
N TYR A 225 0.25 1.43 -12.78
CA TYR A 225 1.63 1.76 -13.17
C TYR A 225 2.60 0.67 -12.70
N ILE A 226 2.43 0.21 -11.47
CA ILE A 226 3.29 -0.81 -10.87
C ILE A 226 3.24 -2.12 -11.68
N ILE A 227 2.05 -2.60 -12.06
CA ILE A 227 1.94 -3.86 -12.81
C ILE A 227 2.56 -3.75 -14.21
N GLN A 228 2.48 -2.58 -14.84
CA GLN A 228 3.10 -2.32 -16.14
C GLN A 228 4.63 -2.22 -16.05
N ASN A 229 5.17 -1.86 -14.87
CA ASN A 229 6.59 -1.70 -14.59
C ASN A 229 7.06 -2.63 -13.46
N LYS A 230 6.47 -3.83 -13.37
CA LYS A 230 6.65 -4.76 -12.25
C LYS A 230 8.11 -5.09 -11.99
N LYS A 231 8.89 -5.29 -13.04
CA LYS A 231 10.32 -5.60 -12.92
C LYS A 231 11.09 -4.46 -12.24
N GLU A 232 10.92 -3.24 -12.74
CA GLU A 232 11.57 -2.04 -12.20
C GLU A 232 11.15 -1.79 -10.74
N TYR A 233 9.87 -1.97 -10.42
CA TYR A 233 9.34 -1.84 -9.07
C TYR A 233 10.07 -2.75 -8.08
N TYR A 234 10.24 -4.04 -8.40
CA TYR A 234 10.95 -4.96 -7.53
C TYR A 234 12.46 -4.72 -7.49
N GLU A 235 13.07 -4.29 -8.60
CA GLU A 235 14.49 -3.88 -8.62
C GLU A 235 14.75 -2.70 -7.69
N LEU A 236 13.84 -1.71 -7.67
CA LEU A 236 13.94 -0.54 -6.79
C LEU A 236 13.67 -0.88 -5.31
N LEU A 237 12.78 -1.83 -5.02
CA LEU A 237 12.59 -2.31 -3.65
C LEU A 237 13.80 -3.07 -3.08
N GLN A 238 14.67 -3.59 -3.96
CA GLN A 238 15.84 -4.39 -3.59
C GLN A 238 17.16 -3.59 -3.64
N ALA A 239 17.12 -2.35 -4.12
CA ALA A 239 18.30 -1.50 -4.26
C ALA A 239 18.70 -0.86 -2.92
#